data_8f4e316b1e28f58f91b9a93ecd4f29f9
#
_entry.id   8f4e316b1e28f58f91b9a93ecd4f29f9
#
_cell.length_a   1.000
_cell.length_b   1.000
_cell.length_c   1.000
_cell.angle_alpha   90.00
_cell.angle_beta   90.00
_cell.angle_gamma   90.00
#
_symmetry.space_group_name_H-M   'P 1'
#
loop_
_entity.id
_entity.type
_entity.pdbx_description
1 polymer ?
#
loop_
_entity_poly.entity_id
_entity_poly.type
_entity_poly.pdbx_seq_one_letter_code
_entity_poly.pdbx_strand_id
1 'polypeptide(L)'
;MHDVIVVGAGSAGAALAARLSEDAGRRVLLLEAGRDWRSGEAPHALRSANIVPFMHDPRHQAAWQWPGLMTRRTRTQEPKFYWRGKTMGGSSTVNAQIAIRGVPQAFDTWAALGCSGWSAADVLPLFDAIEDDSVTGTGPGQRLGGPLPVYRAPLAEWGHVDRALRSAALDHGYPWKEDLNAPSGEGVSCYPINSRDGLRVTTNDGYLEPARGRSNLDIRGEAMVDRVLFDGRTATGVRVRFADGKWQDIPAREVVLSAGAIHSPAILMRSGIGAVADLAALGIAVVADVPAVGRGFMDHPILRATLALRPEAAAQSPDARHTNCCVTYSSGLAGGGERDMIMIGFNHRGLAEHRPSAQGAIGVALYDAFSRGEVRLVSADPDANPIVEENMLDDARDRERMRDGVRRLAAIVSHPAVAGIAPHITFGDGGMAFEKAAALPDDELDALMLAEAWDIQHAAGTCRMGAADDPLSAVDPDLKVRGVAGLRVADAAIMPTDCRANLHFTCVMIGEMAARRMRG
;
A
#
# COMPACT_ATOMS: atom_id res chain seq x y z
N MET A 1 -11.98 1.36 -31.27
CA MET A 1 -12.22 2.20 -30.09
C MET A 1 -12.55 1.27 -28.93
N HIS A 2 -11.88 1.43 -27.78
CA HIS A 2 -12.16 0.67 -26.55
C HIS A 2 -13.36 1.27 -25.82
N ASP A 3 -14.11 0.44 -25.10
CA ASP A 3 -15.18 0.95 -24.25
C ASP A 3 -14.58 1.53 -22.96
N VAL A 4 -13.53 0.86 -22.39
CA VAL A 4 -12.80 1.31 -21.22
C VAL A 4 -11.30 1.12 -21.41
N ILE A 5 -10.51 2.14 -21.05
CA ILE A 5 -9.07 2.02 -20.83
C ILE A 5 -8.82 2.07 -19.31
N VAL A 6 -8.15 1.05 -18.76
CA VAL A 6 -7.64 1.02 -17.40
C VAL A 6 -6.15 1.31 -17.43
N VAL A 7 -5.69 2.33 -16.69
CA VAL A 7 -4.30 2.77 -16.64
C VAL A 7 -3.65 2.32 -15.34
N GLY A 8 -2.71 1.38 -15.44
CA GLY A 8 -2.03 0.73 -14.32
C GLY A 8 -2.60 -0.65 -14.01
N ALA A 9 -1.74 -1.67 -14.08
CA ALA A 9 -2.06 -3.08 -13.80
C ALA A 9 -1.69 -3.49 -12.37
N GLY A 10 -1.76 -2.56 -11.42
CA GLY A 10 -1.52 -2.80 -9.99
C GLY A 10 -2.68 -3.51 -9.30
N SER A 11 -2.68 -3.49 -7.95
CA SER A 11 -3.66 -4.19 -7.12
C SER A 11 -5.11 -3.89 -7.51
N ALA A 12 -5.46 -2.63 -7.74
CA ALA A 12 -6.82 -2.24 -8.11
C ALA A 12 -7.09 -2.44 -9.61
N GLY A 13 -6.20 -1.96 -10.48
CA GLY A 13 -6.44 -1.98 -11.94
C GLY A 13 -6.47 -3.38 -12.53
N ALA A 14 -5.68 -4.32 -12.01
CA ALA A 14 -5.73 -5.72 -12.42
C ALA A 14 -7.09 -6.36 -12.10
N ALA A 15 -7.60 -6.15 -10.87
CA ALA A 15 -8.91 -6.62 -10.45
C ALA A 15 -10.01 -5.99 -11.31
N LEU A 16 -9.97 -4.66 -11.48
CA LEU A 16 -10.94 -3.91 -12.29
C LEU A 16 -11.00 -4.42 -13.73
N ALA A 17 -9.84 -4.52 -14.42
CA ALA A 17 -9.81 -4.95 -15.82
C ALA A 17 -10.28 -6.39 -15.99
N ALA A 18 -9.87 -7.29 -15.09
CA ALA A 18 -10.33 -8.68 -15.08
C ALA A 18 -11.84 -8.77 -14.90
N ARG A 19 -12.43 -8.00 -13.96
CA ARG A 19 -13.87 -8.00 -13.73
C ARG A 19 -14.65 -7.36 -14.88
N LEU A 20 -14.24 -6.23 -15.40
CA LEU A 20 -14.92 -5.57 -16.52
C LEU A 20 -14.96 -6.46 -17.77
N SER A 21 -13.90 -7.22 -18.03
CA SER A 21 -13.81 -8.12 -19.19
C SER A 21 -14.64 -9.41 -19.06
N GLU A 22 -15.31 -9.66 -17.93
CA GLU A 22 -16.30 -10.73 -17.81
C GLU A 22 -17.53 -10.48 -18.69
N ASP A 23 -17.85 -9.22 -18.96
CA ASP A 23 -18.82 -8.84 -19.97
C ASP A 23 -18.17 -8.89 -21.37
N ALA A 24 -18.46 -9.94 -22.13
CA ALA A 24 -17.89 -10.16 -23.46
C ALA A 24 -18.23 -9.04 -24.47
N GLY A 25 -19.28 -8.25 -24.23
CA GLY A 25 -19.65 -7.09 -25.04
C GLY A 25 -18.80 -5.85 -24.78
N ARG A 26 -18.01 -5.82 -23.71
CA ARG A 26 -17.19 -4.68 -23.29
C ARG A 26 -15.73 -4.86 -23.68
N ARG A 27 -15.21 -3.99 -24.52
CA ARG A 27 -13.79 -4.00 -24.93
C ARG A 27 -12.94 -3.22 -23.92
N VAL A 28 -12.09 -3.92 -23.19
CA VAL A 28 -11.21 -3.38 -22.14
C VAL A 28 -9.77 -3.38 -22.63
N LEU A 29 -9.09 -2.24 -22.51
CA LEU A 29 -7.64 -2.13 -22.68
C LEU A 29 -7.01 -1.84 -21.33
N LEU A 30 -6.06 -2.67 -20.90
CA LEU A 30 -5.24 -2.46 -19.71
C LEU A 30 -3.84 -2.03 -20.14
N LEU A 31 -3.37 -0.87 -19.65
CA LEU A 31 -2.04 -0.31 -19.93
C LEU A 31 -1.20 -0.32 -18.65
N GLU A 32 0.01 -0.88 -18.73
CA GLU A 32 0.98 -0.90 -17.64
C GLU A 32 2.31 -0.28 -18.09
N ALA A 33 2.85 0.64 -17.28
CA ALA A 33 4.11 1.30 -17.59
C ALA A 33 5.32 0.37 -17.54
N GLY A 34 5.26 -0.66 -16.70
CA GLY A 34 6.28 -1.68 -16.59
C GLY A 34 6.08 -2.85 -17.54
N ARG A 35 6.99 -3.81 -17.45
CA ARG A 35 7.00 -4.98 -18.32
C ARG A 35 5.78 -5.87 -18.09
N ASP A 36 5.20 -6.37 -19.18
CA ASP A 36 4.27 -7.48 -19.17
C ASP A 36 5.05 -8.81 -19.15
N TRP A 37 4.66 -9.69 -18.26
CA TRP A 37 5.18 -11.04 -18.17
C TRP A 37 4.14 -12.00 -17.60
N ARG A 38 4.30 -13.24 -17.99
CA ARG A 38 3.47 -14.32 -17.47
C ARG A 38 3.97 -14.71 -16.07
N SER A 39 3.05 -15.07 -15.20
CA SER A 39 3.37 -15.45 -13.81
C SER A 39 4.43 -16.56 -13.73
N GLY A 40 4.40 -17.53 -14.66
CA GLY A 40 5.40 -18.60 -14.75
C GLY A 40 6.81 -18.15 -15.15
N GLU A 41 6.95 -16.96 -15.75
CA GLU A 41 8.22 -16.39 -16.23
C GLU A 41 8.89 -15.48 -15.20
N ALA A 42 8.18 -15.17 -14.10
CA ALA A 42 8.70 -14.29 -13.07
C ALA A 42 9.98 -14.88 -12.43
N PRO A 43 11.04 -14.07 -12.27
CA PRO A 43 12.26 -14.50 -11.58
C PRO A 43 11.96 -14.97 -10.16
N HIS A 44 12.78 -15.91 -9.65
CA HIS A 44 12.64 -16.46 -8.29
C HIS A 44 12.58 -15.35 -7.23
N ALA A 45 13.42 -14.31 -7.34
CA ALA A 45 13.43 -13.19 -6.41
C ALA A 45 12.07 -12.46 -6.27
N LEU A 46 11.25 -12.42 -7.33
CA LEU A 46 9.88 -11.85 -7.29
C LEU A 46 8.85 -12.83 -6.76
N ARG A 47 9.11 -14.13 -6.89
CA ARG A 47 8.21 -15.19 -6.46
C ARG A 47 8.48 -15.63 -5.01
N SER A 48 9.64 -15.29 -4.45
CA SER A 48 10.03 -15.64 -3.09
C SER A 48 9.04 -15.10 -2.05
N ALA A 49 8.85 -15.87 -0.98
CA ALA A 49 8.13 -15.44 0.21
C ALA A 49 8.82 -14.26 0.92
N ASN A 50 10.12 -14.04 0.67
CA ASN A 50 10.88 -12.95 1.24
C ASN A 50 11.21 -11.91 0.18
N ILE A 51 10.75 -10.67 0.40
CA ILE A 51 10.98 -9.54 -0.53
C ILE A 51 12.27 -8.77 -0.22
N VAL A 52 12.86 -8.95 0.97
CA VAL A 52 14.00 -8.12 1.42
C VAL A 52 15.21 -8.19 0.48
N PRO A 53 15.64 -9.36 -0.05
CA PRO A 53 16.72 -9.42 -1.03
C PRO A 53 16.42 -8.61 -2.29
N PHE A 54 15.18 -8.66 -2.74
CA PHE A 54 14.73 -7.93 -3.92
C PHE A 54 14.78 -6.40 -3.69
N MET A 55 14.29 -5.94 -2.53
CA MET A 55 14.20 -4.50 -2.24
C MET A 55 15.56 -3.80 -2.17
N HIS A 56 16.61 -4.52 -1.79
CA HIS A 56 17.95 -3.95 -1.60
C HIS A 56 18.90 -4.17 -2.79
N ASP A 57 18.48 -4.87 -3.85
CA ASP A 57 19.31 -5.04 -5.05
C ASP A 57 19.01 -3.92 -6.07
N PRO A 58 19.98 -3.04 -6.39
CA PRO A 58 19.79 -1.95 -7.36
C PRO A 58 19.36 -2.43 -8.75
N ARG A 59 19.74 -3.66 -9.15
CA ARG A 59 19.35 -4.24 -10.45
C ARG A 59 17.84 -4.52 -10.47
N HIS A 60 17.31 -5.02 -9.35
CA HIS A 60 15.88 -5.24 -9.19
C HIS A 60 15.10 -3.93 -9.09
N GLN A 61 15.64 -2.94 -8.38
CA GLN A 61 15.02 -1.61 -8.32
C GLN A 61 14.85 -1.01 -9.72
N ALA A 62 15.88 -1.06 -10.55
CA ALA A 62 15.83 -0.54 -11.92
C ALA A 62 14.85 -1.30 -12.82
N ALA A 63 14.73 -2.63 -12.64
CA ALA A 63 13.94 -3.49 -13.52
C ALA A 63 12.45 -3.54 -13.17
N TRP A 64 12.08 -3.38 -11.88
CA TRP A 64 10.75 -3.70 -11.38
C TRP A 64 10.07 -2.59 -10.58
N GLN A 65 10.79 -1.52 -10.33
CA GLN A 65 10.32 -0.37 -9.55
C GLN A 65 10.46 0.92 -10.35
N TRP A 66 9.77 1.97 -9.92
CA TRP A 66 9.95 3.30 -10.49
C TRP A 66 11.35 3.82 -10.15
N PRO A 67 12.24 3.98 -11.14
CA PRO A 67 13.62 4.37 -10.86
C PRO A 67 13.68 5.82 -10.37
N GLY A 68 14.49 6.06 -9.32
CA GLY A 68 14.72 7.42 -8.81
C GLY A 68 13.49 8.09 -8.19
N LEU A 69 12.41 7.37 -7.91
CA LEU A 69 11.27 7.92 -7.17
C LEU A 69 11.69 8.15 -5.72
N MET A 70 11.63 9.40 -5.28
CA MET A 70 12.06 9.82 -3.95
C MET A 70 10.89 10.39 -3.15
N THR A 71 10.93 10.19 -1.83
CA THR A 71 9.99 10.79 -0.89
C THR A 71 10.71 11.45 0.28
N ARG A 72 10.17 12.52 0.82
CA ARG A 72 10.55 13.07 2.12
C ARG A 72 9.52 12.63 3.16
N ARG A 73 9.96 11.80 4.10
CA ARG A 73 9.10 11.19 5.11
C ARG A 73 8.60 12.19 6.14
N THR A 74 9.53 12.93 6.73
CA THR A 74 9.24 13.96 7.73
C THR A 74 9.90 15.27 7.32
N ARG A 75 9.50 16.37 7.94
CA ARG A 75 10.07 17.70 7.69
C ARG A 75 11.57 17.83 8.01
N THR A 76 12.13 16.90 8.78
CA THR A 76 13.54 16.92 9.21
C THR A 76 14.43 15.97 8.43
N GLN A 77 13.86 15.12 7.58
CA GLN A 77 14.63 14.13 6.83
C GLN A 77 14.94 14.58 5.40
N GLU A 78 16.08 14.13 4.88
CA GLU A 78 16.39 14.22 3.46
C GLU A 78 15.55 13.21 2.66
N PRO A 79 15.27 13.49 1.37
CA PRO A 79 14.55 12.55 0.52
C PRO A 79 15.22 11.18 0.46
N LYS A 80 14.42 10.12 0.50
CA LYS A 80 14.82 8.72 0.42
C LYS A 80 14.10 8.02 -0.72
N PHE A 81 14.66 6.94 -1.22
CA PHE A 81 14.02 6.14 -2.26
C PHE A 81 12.68 5.59 -1.77
N TYR A 82 11.65 5.71 -2.61
CA TYR A 82 10.30 5.26 -2.33
C TYR A 82 9.93 4.10 -3.25
N TRP A 83 9.75 2.92 -2.69
CA TRP A 83 9.54 1.71 -3.46
C TRP A 83 8.13 1.62 -4.01
N ARG A 84 7.99 1.60 -5.34
CA ARG A 84 6.72 1.38 -6.05
C ARG A 84 6.95 0.46 -7.23
N GLY A 85 6.09 -0.57 -7.36
CA GLY A 85 6.19 -1.50 -8.48
C GLY A 85 5.89 -0.82 -9.80
N LYS A 86 6.71 -1.13 -10.82
CA LYS A 86 6.54 -0.76 -12.23
C LYS A 86 6.58 -2.04 -13.06
N THR A 87 5.47 -2.77 -13.03
CA THR A 87 5.36 -4.11 -13.65
C THR A 87 3.91 -4.60 -13.55
N MET A 88 3.53 -5.64 -14.30
CA MET A 88 2.25 -6.33 -14.07
C MET A 88 2.10 -6.77 -12.62
N GLY A 89 0.92 -6.56 -12.05
CA GLY A 89 0.66 -6.69 -10.62
C GLY A 89 1.05 -5.45 -9.81
N GLY A 90 1.78 -4.49 -10.38
CA GLY A 90 2.21 -3.26 -9.71
C GLY A 90 2.93 -3.55 -8.40
N SER A 91 2.59 -2.82 -7.33
CA SER A 91 3.21 -3.02 -6.01
C SER A 91 2.86 -4.37 -5.36
N SER A 92 1.84 -5.13 -5.80
CA SER A 92 1.60 -6.49 -5.30
C SER A 92 2.74 -7.45 -5.66
N THR A 93 3.50 -7.14 -6.70
CA THR A 93 4.65 -7.92 -7.14
C THR A 93 5.89 -7.70 -6.26
N VAL A 94 5.99 -6.54 -5.61
CA VAL A 94 7.18 -6.15 -4.82
C VAL A 94 6.88 -5.87 -3.33
N ASN A 95 5.66 -6.12 -2.85
CA ASN A 95 5.27 -5.89 -1.46
C ASN A 95 5.61 -7.08 -0.54
N ALA A 96 5.33 -6.92 0.77
CA ALA A 96 5.51 -7.96 1.78
C ALA A 96 4.41 -9.04 1.77
N GLN A 97 3.49 -9.06 0.79
CA GLN A 97 2.38 -10.01 0.63
C GLN A 97 1.30 -9.94 1.73
N ILE A 98 1.34 -8.98 2.62
CA ILE A 98 0.40 -8.91 3.73
C ILE A 98 -1.04 -8.77 3.24
N ALA A 99 -1.91 -9.67 3.72
CA ALA A 99 -3.29 -9.86 3.31
C ALA A 99 -4.26 -9.46 4.43
N ILE A 100 -4.13 -8.23 4.94
CA ILE A 100 -5.00 -7.69 5.99
C ILE A 100 -6.14 -6.89 5.36
N ARG A 101 -7.36 -7.12 5.85
CA ARG A 101 -8.53 -6.31 5.53
C ARG A 101 -8.48 -4.97 6.26
N GLY A 102 -9.02 -3.93 5.65
CA GLY A 102 -9.32 -2.70 6.37
C GLY A 102 -10.29 -2.93 7.53
N VAL A 103 -10.17 -2.11 8.56
CA VAL A 103 -11.03 -2.19 9.76
C VAL A 103 -12.45 -1.75 9.39
N PRO A 104 -13.51 -2.50 9.78
CA PRO A 104 -14.90 -2.14 9.46
C PRO A 104 -15.25 -0.70 9.82
N GLN A 105 -14.85 -0.23 11.00
CA GLN A 105 -15.10 1.15 11.45
C GLN A 105 -14.48 2.20 10.52
N ALA A 106 -13.36 1.92 9.84
CA ALA A 106 -12.76 2.86 8.89
C ALA A 106 -13.67 3.07 7.67
N PHE A 107 -14.30 2.02 7.16
CA PHE A 107 -15.26 2.12 6.05
C PHE A 107 -16.56 2.81 6.46
N ASP A 108 -17.04 2.56 7.69
CA ASP A 108 -18.20 3.31 8.21
C ASP A 108 -17.86 4.81 8.37
N THR A 109 -16.61 5.14 8.71
CA THR A 109 -16.10 6.52 8.67
C THR A 109 -16.13 7.09 7.25
N TRP A 110 -15.75 6.32 6.23
CA TRP A 110 -15.84 6.77 4.82
C TRP A 110 -17.31 7.11 4.45
N ALA A 111 -18.25 6.23 4.82
CA ALA A 111 -19.67 6.48 4.58
C ALA A 111 -20.15 7.74 5.33
N ALA A 112 -19.75 7.94 6.57
CA ALA A 112 -20.08 9.11 7.38
C ALA A 112 -19.50 10.42 6.80
N LEU A 113 -18.38 10.36 6.08
CA LEU A 113 -17.80 11.48 5.34
C LEU A 113 -18.52 11.75 4.00
N GLY A 114 -19.66 11.09 3.75
CA GLY A 114 -20.49 11.27 2.56
C GLY A 114 -20.11 10.37 1.37
N CYS A 115 -19.24 9.38 1.58
CA CYS A 115 -18.90 8.39 0.57
C CYS A 115 -19.95 7.26 0.57
N SER A 116 -21.14 7.54 0.01
CA SER A 116 -22.25 6.59 -0.02
C SER A 116 -21.90 5.29 -0.75
N GLY A 117 -22.32 4.13 -0.18
CA GLY A 117 -22.01 2.81 -0.72
C GLY A 117 -20.56 2.36 -0.48
N TRP A 118 -19.87 2.93 0.54
CA TRP A 118 -18.53 2.54 0.99
C TRP A 118 -18.50 2.20 2.48
N SER A 119 -19.65 1.91 3.10
CA SER A 119 -19.70 1.43 4.48
C SER A 119 -19.11 0.02 4.62
N ALA A 120 -18.86 -0.42 5.85
CA ALA A 120 -18.46 -1.79 6.12
C ALA A 120 -19.42 -2.81 5.50
N ALA A 121 -20.74 -2.58 5.60
CA ALA A 121 -21.75 -3.44 5.00
C ALA A 121 -21.63 -3.55 3.46
N ASP A 122 -21.18 -2.48 2.80
CA ASP A 122 -21.01 -2.47 1.34
C ASP A 122 -19.74 -3.20 0.89
N VAL A 123 -18.63 -3.08 1.66
CA VAL A 123 -17.30 -3.52 1.21
C VAL A 123 -16.89 -4.89 1.75
N LEU A 124 -17.36 -5.30 2.95
CA LEU A 124 -16.97 -6.61 3.52
C LEU A 124 -17.32 -7.80 2.63
N PRO A 125 -18.48 -7.84 1.93
CA PRO A 125 -18.77 -8.93 1.00
C PRO A 125 -17.79 -8.99 -0.19
N LEU A 126 -17.14 -7.88 -0.56
CA LEU A 126 -16.12 -7.87 -1.60
C LEU A 126 -14.82 -8.50 -1.09
N PHE A 127 -14.43 -8.23 0.16
CA PHE A 127 -13.29 -8.92 0.77
C PHE A 127 -13.51 -10.43 0.84
N ASP A 128 -14.73 -10.88 1.19
CA ASP A 128 -15.07 -12.30 1.20
C ASP A 128 -14.92 -12.95 -0.19
N ALA A 129 -15.27 -12.22 -1.25
CA ALA A 129 -15.13 -12.68 -2.64
C ALA A 129 -13.68 -12.64 -3.17
N ILE A 130 -12.80 -11.85 -2.57
CA ILE A 130 -11.38 -11.75 -2.94
C ILE A 130 -10.56 -12.91 -2.39
N GLU A 131 -10.89 -13.40 -1.19
CA GLU A 131 -10.07 -14.33 -0.43
C GLU A 131 -10.30 -15.80 -0.82
N ASP A 132 -9.19 -16.55 -0.84
CA ASP A 132 -9.17 -18.02 -0.81
C ASP A 132 -8.47 -18.43 0.49
N ASP A 133 -9.22 -18.46 1.60
CA ASP A 133 -8.74 -18.70 2.96
C ASP A 133 -9.25 -20.01 3.51
N SER A 134 -8.43 -21.06 3.45
CA SER A 134 -8.78 -22.42 3.91
C SER A 134 -8.84 -22.55 5.44
N VAL A 135 -8.30 -21.61 6.20
CA VAL A 135 -8.22 -21.70 7.68
C VAL A 135 -9.51 -21.23 8.35
N THR A 136 -10.26 -20.34 7.73
CA THR A 136 -11.48 -19.76 8.32
C THR A 136 -12.71 -20.67 8.25
N GLY A 137 -12.57 -21.91 7.72
CA GLY A 137 -13.52 -23.00 7.87
C GLY A 137 -14.79 -22.92 7.01
N THR A 138 -15.64 -23.92 7.22
CA THR A 138 -16.91 -24.16 6.51
C THR A 138 -18.08 -23.58 7.32
N GLY A 139 -18.41 -22.29 7.17
CA GLY A 139 -19.52 -21.65 7.88
C GLY A 139 -20.04 -20.41 7.17
N PRO A 140 -21.06 -19.73 7.68
CA PRO A 140 -21.46 -18.42 7.17
C PRO A 140 -20.27 -17.46 7.20
N GLY A 141 -19.91 -16.90 6.03
CA GLY A 141 -18.71 -16.09 5.84
C GLY A 141 -17.48 -16.89 5.38
N GLN A 142 -17.67 -18.06 4.77
CA GLN A 142 -16.62 -18.80 4.06
C GLN A 142 -15.92 -17.92 3.05
N ARG A 143 -14.59 -17.87 3.14
CA ARG A 143 -13.71 -17.10 2.27
C ARG A 143 -12.90 -18.03 1.38
N LEU A 144 -13.60 -18.87 0.60
CA LEU A 144 -12.98 -19.85 -0.29
C LEU A 144 -13.25 -19.55 -1.75
N GLY A 145 -12.26 -19.86 -2.59
CA GLY A 145 -12.40 -19.77 -4.05
C GLY A 145 -12.22 -18.38 -4.62
N GLY A 146 -11.81 -17.39 -3.82
CA GLY A 146 -11.41 -16.10 -4.31
C GLY A 146 -10.08 -16.14 -5.07
N PRO A 147 -9.75 -15.08 -5.83
CA PRO A 147 -8.55 -15.03 -6.66
C PRO A 147 -7.23 -14.95 -5.88
N LEU A 148 -7.26 -14.51 -4.61
CA LEU A 148 -6.07 -14.32 -3.81
C LEU A 148 -6.05 -15.26 -2.60
N PRO A 149 -5.04 -16.16 -2.51
CA PRO A 149 -4.89 -17.03 -1.36
C PRO A 149 -4.54 -16.24 -0.11
N VAL A 150 -5.00 -16.75 1.04
CA VAL A 150 -4.64 -16.25 2.36
C VAL A 150 -3.99 -17.39 3.13
N TYR A 151 -2.68 -17.29 3.32
CA TYR A 151 -1.87 -18.29 4.03
C TYR A 151 -1.38 -17.71 5.36
N ARG A 152 -1.36 -18.53 6.39
CA ARG A 152 -0.76 -18.23 7.70
C ARG A 152 0.30 -19.27 8.01
N ALA A 153 1.54 -18.83 8.19
CA ALA A 153 2.65 -19.71 8.51
C ALA A 153 2.41 -20.40 9.88
N PRO A 154 2.56 -21.73 9.96
CA PRO A 154 2.51 -22.41 11.25
C PRO A 154 3.66 -21.92 12.15
N LEU A 155 3.44 -21.93 13.47
CA LEU A 155 4.41 -21.40 14.46
C LEU A 155 5.81 -22.05 14.33
N ALA A 156 5.89 -23.29 13.83
CA ALA A 156 7.16 -23.98 13.60
C ALA A 156 8.04 -23.26 12.56
N GLU A 157 7.45 -22.54 11.61
CA GLU A 157 8.14 -21.80 10.55
C GLU A 157 8.50 -20.37 10.95
N TRP A 158 8.05 -19.90 12.13
CA TRP A 158 8.30 -18.52 12.56
C TRP A 158 9.78 -18.32 12.93
N GLY A 159 10.30 -17.14 12.59
CA GLY A 159 11.63 -16.73 13.00
C GLY A 159 11.73 -16.42 14.49
N HIS A 160 12.95 -16.24 14.98
CA HIS A 160 13.19 -16.00 16.39
C HIS A 160 12.63 -14.67 16.89
N VAL A 161 12.67 -13.62 16.05
CA VAL A 161 12.07 -12.32 16.41
C VAL A 161 10.56 -12.41 16.51
N ASP A 162 9.91 -13.11 15.57
CA ASP A 162 8.45 -13.34 15.62
C ASP A 162 8.04 -14.06 16.91
N ARG A 163 8.76 -15.14 17.27
CA ARG A 163 8.47 -15.92 18.48
C ARG A 163 8.70 -15.10 19.75
N ALA A 164 9.77 -14.30 19.77
CA ALA A 164 10.09 -13.42 20.88
C ALA A 164 9.03 -12.33 21.07
N LEU A 165 8.60 -11.67 19.97
CA LEU A 165 7.51 -10.70 19.99
C LEU A 165 6.21 -11.34 20.50
N ARG A 166 5.85 -12.51 19.96
CA ARG A 166 4.65 -13.25 20.40
C ARG A 166 4.69 -13.52 21.89
N SER A 167 5.79 -14.08 22.41
CA SER A 167 5.93 -14.40 23.84
C SER A 167 5.80 -13.13 24.70
N ALA A 168 6.57 -12.10 24.38
CA ALA A 168 6.54 -10.84 25.11
C ALA A 168 5.14 -10.20 25.10
N ALA A 169 4.47 -10.16 23.95
CA ALA A 169 3.16 -9.54 23.85
C ALA A 169 2.09 -10.32 24.63
N LEU A 170 2.09 -11.65 24.58
CA LEU A 170 1.17 -12.48 25.36
C LEU A 170 1.37 -12.26 26.86
N ASP A 171 2.62 -12.21 27.34
CA ASP A 171 2.95 -11.98 28.75
C ASP A 171 2.61 -10.56 29.21
N HIS A 172 2.55 -9.59 28.27
CA HIS A 172 2.06 -8.23 28.52
C HIS A 172 0.52 -8.10 28.37
N GLY A 173 -0.20 -9.21 28.21
CA GLY A 173 -1.66 -9.24 28.24
C GLY A 173 -2.35 -9.01 26.89
N TYR A 174 -1.62 -8.93 25.77
CA TYR A 174 -2.25 -8.90 24.44
C TYR A 174 -2.80 -10.31 24.11
N PRO A 175 -4.11 -10.45 23.81
CA PRO A 175 -4.70 -11.77 23.57
C PRO A 175 -4.21 -12.37 22.25
N TRP A 176 -4.13 -13.71 22.18
CA TRP A 176 -3.94 -14.40 20.90
C TRP A 176 -5.19 -14.32 20.04
N LYS A 177 -5.02 -14.08 18.73
CA LYS A 177 -6.08 -14.06 17.72
C LYS A 177 -5.69 -14.97 16.56
N GLU A 178 -6.51 -15.97 16.31
CA GLU A 178 -6.31 -16.91 15.19
C GLU A 178 -6.46 -16.21 13.83
N ASP A 179 -7.40 -15.28 13.72
CA ASP A 179 -7.69 -14.54 12.50
C ASP A 179 -7.59 -13.04 12.73
N LEU A 180 -6.54 -12.43 12.18
CA LEU A 180 -6.35 -10.97 12.21
C LEU A 180 -7.44 -10.22 11.40
N ASN A 181 -8.02 -10.88 10.39
CA ASN A 181 -9.08 -10.34 9.54
C ASN A 181 -10.48 -10.45 10.16
N ALA A 182 -10.60 -11.11 11.32
CA ALA A 182 -11.86 -11.11 12.08
C ALA A 182 -12.24 -9.69 12.54
N PRO A 183 -13.53 -9.37 12.69
CA PRO A 183 -13.97 -8.06 13.17
C PRO A 183 -13.32 -7.64 14.50
N SER A 184 -13.05 -8.57 15.39
CA SER A 184 -12.37 -8.34 16.68
C SER A 184 -10.88 -8.73 16.65
N GLY A 185 -10.18 -8.45 15.56
CA GLY A 185 -8.79 -8.89 15.32
C GLY A 185 -7.71 -8.12 16.10
N GLU A 186 -8.01 -7.56 17.29
CA GLU A 186 -7.03 -6.90 18.15
C GLU A 186 -6.27 -7.92 19.01
N GLY A 187 -4.95 -7.83 19.01
CA GLY A 187 -4.06 -8.71 19.75
C GLY A 187 -2.92 -9.27 18.90
N VAL A 188 -2.31 -10.34 19.41
CA VAL A 188 -1.20 -11.05 18.76
C VAL A 188 -1.74 -12.00 17.70
N SER A 189 -1.24 -11.91 16.48
CA SER A 189 -1.66 -12.77 15.37
C SER A 189 -0.50 -13.18 14.48
N CYS A 190 -0.73 -14.26 13.71
CA CYS A 190 0.04 -14.53 12.51
C CYS A 190 -0.39 -13.56 11.41
N TYR A 191 0.56 -12.94 10.71
CA TYR A 191 0.27 -12.19 9.49
C TYR A 191 -0.30 -13.10 8.40
N PRO A 192 -1.54 -12.87 7.94
CA PRO A 192 -2.04 -13.51 6.72
C PRO A 192 -1.30 -12.95 5.51
N ILE A 193 -0.99 -13.80 4.54
CA ILE A 193 -0.22 -13.42 3.35
C ILE A 193 -0.79 -14.02 2.06
N ASN A 194 -0.57 -13.32 0.94
CA ASN A 194 -0.89 -13.83 -0.39
C ASN A 194 0.21 -14.78 -0.88
N SER A 195 0.18 -16.00 -0.39
CA SER A 195 1.12 -17.05 -0.76
C SER A 195 0.42 -18.38 -0.97
N ARG A 196 0.88 -19.15 -1.94
CA ARG A 196 0.47 -20.54 -2.21
C ARG A 196 1.71 -21.36 -2.49
N ASP A 197 1.85 -22.50 -1.83
CA ASP A 197 3.00 -23.42 -1.98
C ASP A 197 4.36 -22.73 -1.78
N GLY A 198 4.43 -21.82 -0.80
CA GLY A 198 5.65 -21.06 -0.48
C GLY A 198 6.01 -19.95 -1.48
N LEU A 199 5.17 -19.71 -2.48
CA LEU A 199 5.37 -18.68 -3.50
C LEU A 199 4.37 -17.54 -3.35
N ARG A 200 4.81 -16.33 -3.69
CA ARG A 200 3.98 -15.13 -3.81
C ARG A 200 2.86 -15.34 -4.83
N VAL A 201 1.67 -14.84 -4.51
CA VAL A 201 0.57 -14.68 -5.45
C VAL A 201 0.22 -13.20 -5.55
N THR A 202 0.37 -12.63 -6.73
CA THR A 202 0.11 -11.22 -7.04
C THR A 202 -1.27 -11.06 -7.68
N THR A 203 -1.70 -9.82 -7.92
CA THR A 203 -2.92 -9.59 -8.73
C THR A 203 -2.74 -9.95 -10.19
N ASN A 204 -1.51 -10.02 -10.72
CA ASN A 204 -1.28 -10.64 -12.03
C ASN A 204 -1.67 -12.12 -12.02
N ASP A 205 -1.21 -12.87 -11.00
CA ASP A 205 -1.51 -14.31 -10.84
C ASP A 205 -3.00 -14.57 -10.62
N GLY A 206 -3.61 -13.83 -9.69
CA GLY A 206 -4.99 -14.09 -9.26
C GLY A 206 -6.06 -13.56 -10.22
N TYR A 207 -5.79 -12.47 -10.93
CA TYR A 207 -6.78 -11.78 -11.76
C TYR A 207 -6.45 -11.79 -13.25
N LEU A 208 -5.22 -11.38 -13.63
CA LEU A 208 -4.92 -11.20 -15.06
C LEU A 208 -4.64 -12.53 -15.76
N GLU A 209 -3.86 -13.43 -15.16
CA GLU A 209 -3.57 -14.74 -15.79
C GLU A 209 -4.83 -15.52 -16.17
N PRO A 210 -5.85 -15.65 -15.29
CA PRO A 210 -7.10 -16.29 -15.67
C PRO A 210 -7.90 -15.53 -16.74
N ALA A 211 -7.73 -14.21 -16.84
CA ALA A 211 -8.48 -13.37 -17.78
C ALA A 211 -7.82 -13.22 -19.16
N ARG A 212 -6.50 -13.49 -19.29
CA ARG A 212 -5.73 -13.24 -20.52
C ARG A 212 -6.26 -13.95 -21.77
N GLY A 213 -7.02 -15.03 -21.64
CA GLY A 213 -7.63 -15.72 -22.77
C GLY A 213 -8.89 -15.07 -23.34
N ARG A 214 -9.38 -14.00 -22.72
CA ARG A 214 -10.61 -13.32 -23.16
C ARG A 214 -10.33 -12.42 -24.36
N SER A 215 -11.09 -12.57 -25.43
CA SER A 215 -10.92 -11.83 -26.68
C SER A 215 -11.23 -10.33 -26.58
N ASN A 216 -11.95 -9.92 -25.55
CA ASN A 216 -12.35 -8.55 -25.28
C ASN A 216 -11.44 -7.81 -24.25
N LEU A 217 -10.37 -8.47 -23.77
CA LEU A 217 -9.36 -7.89 -22.90
C LEU A 217 -8.02 -7.81 -23.63
N ASP A 218 -7.55 -6.59 -23.88
CA ASP A 218 -6.20 -6.31 -24.40
C ASP A 218 -5.31 -5.83 -23.25
N ILE A 219 -4.18 -6.51 -23.00
CA ILE A 219 -3.22 -6.16 -21.94
C ILE A 219 -1.91 -5.76 -22.60
N ARG A 220 -1.41 -4.56 -22.30
CA ARG A 220 -0.16 -4.04 -22.85
C ARG A 220 0.75 -3.54 -21.73
N GLY A 221 1.92 -4.15 -21.61
CA GLY A 221 3.02 -3.64 -20.80
C GLY A 221 3.89 -2.65 -21.58
N GLU A 222 4.87 -2.06 -20.88
CA GLU A 222 5.78 -1.05 -21.41
C GLU A 222 5.04 0.08 -22.13
N ALA A 223 3.86 0.43 -21.61
CA ALA A 223 2.92 1.40 -22.12
C ALA A 223 2.73 2.54 -21.10
N MET A 224 3.62 3.52 -21.12
CA MET A 224 3.60 4.63 -20.18
C MET A 224 2.59 5.68 -20.61
N VAL A 225 1.51 5.80 -19.86
CA VAL A 225 0.49 6.85 -20.07
C VAL A 225 1.01 8.18 -19.55
N ASP A 226 1.08 9.15 -20.45
CA ASP A 226 1.42 10.53 -20.12
C ASP A 226 0.23 11.26 -19.51
N ARG A 227 -0.89 11.29 -20.25
CA ARG A 227 -2.08 12.08 -19.89
C ARG A 227 -3.34 11.53 -20.52
N VAL A 228 -4.47 11.96 -19.99
CA VAL A 228 -5.80 11.79 -20.57
C VAL A 228 -6.03 12.87 -21.63
N LEU A 229 -6.67 12.52 -22.72
CA LEU A 229 -7.05 13.41 -23.82
C LEU A 229 -8.50 13.86 -23.64
N PHE A 230 -8.78 15.11 -23.96
CA PHE A 230 -10.11 15.70 -23.78
C PHE A 230 -10.62 16.37 -25.06
N ASP A 231 -11.94 16.30 -25.24
CA ASP A 231 -12.74 17.21 -26.07
C ASP A 231 -13.58 18.04 -25.12
N GLY A 232 -13.25 19.32 -25.01
CA GLY A 232 -13.79 20.18 -23.96
C GLY A 232 -13.45 19.61 -22.56
N ARG A 233 -14.48 19.14 -21.84
CA ARG A 233 -14.34 18.48 -20.52
C ARG A 233 -14.67 16.98 -20.55
N THR A 234 -14.79 16.38 -21.72
CA THR A 234 -15.06 14.94 -21.87
C THR A 234 -13.78 14.20 -22.25
N ALA A 235 -13.41 13.20 -21.46
CA ALA A 235 -12.28 12.34 -21.77
C ALA A 235 -12.57 11.53 -23.04
N THR A 236 -11.60 11.49 -23.97
CA THR A 236 -11.72 10.82 -25.27
C THR A 236 -10.72 9.69 -25.46
N GLY A 237 -9.76 9.54 -24.54
CA GLY A 237 -8.71 8.53 -24.58
C GLY A 237 -7.48 8.94 -23.81
N VAL A 238 -6.35 8.32 -24.11
CA VAL A 238 -5.07 8.56 -23.45
C VAL A 238 -3.94 8.73 -24.45
N ARG A 239 -2.91 9.53 -24.08
CA ARG A 239 -1.62 9.57 -24.78
C ARG A 239 -0.65 8.62 -24.09
N VAL A 240 -0.07 7.72 -24.86
CA VAL A 240 0.78 6.63 -24.40
C VAL A 240 2.11 6.64 -25.13
N ARG A 241 3.20 6.39 -24.42
CA ARG A 241 4.50 6.08 -24.99
C ARG A 241 4.82 4.60 -24.79
N PHE A 242 5.16 3.90 -25.87
CA PHE A 242 5.58 2.51 -25.86
C PHE A 242 7.10 2.35 -25.75
N ALA A 243 7.56 1.12 -25.51
CA ALA A 243 8.99 0.79 -25.37
C ALA A 243 9.87 1.22 -26.55
N ASP A 244 9.31 1.26 -27.77
CA ASP A 244 10.01 1.74 -28.98
C ASP A 244 10.13 3.27 -29.07
N GLY A 245 9.70 3.98 -28.02
CA GLY A 245 9.72 5.44 -27.90
C GLY A 245 8.58 6.14 -28.66
N LYS A 246 7.73 5.42 -29.37
CA LYS A 246 6.64 6.03 -30.13
C LYS A 246 5.49 6.45 -29.26
N TRP A 247 4.95 7.62 -29.53
CA TRP A 247 3.73 8.13 -28.93
C TRP A 247 2.52 7.72 -29.75
N GLN A 248 1.46 7.32 -29.04
CA GLN A 248 0.16 7.01 -29.64
C GLN A 248 -0.97 7.58 -28.81
N ASP A 249 -1.95 8.17 -29.48
CA ASP A 249 -3.22 8.55 -28.88
C ASP A 249 -4.21 7.39 -29.08
N ILE A 250 -4.71 6.82 -27.97
CA ILE A 250 -5.61 5.67 -27.99
C ILE A 250 -7.00 6.12 -27.52
N PRO A 251 -8.01 6.05 -28.41
CA PRO A 251 -9.36 6.50 -28.09
C PRO A 251 -10.12 5.49 -27.22
N ALA A 252 -10.93 6.01 -26.28
CA ALA A 252 -11.84 5.25 -25.46
C ALA A 252 -13.09 6.06 -25.12
N ARG A 253 -14.17 5.37 -24.72
CA ARG A 253 -15.38 6.00 -24.19
C ARG A 253 -15.21 6.44 -22.73
N GLU A 254 -14.44 5.67 -21.96
CA GLU A 254 -14.16 5.94 -20.56
C GLU A 254 -12.70 5.58 -20.22
N VAL A 255 -12.08 6.37 -19.36
CA VAL A 255 -10.73 6.13 -18.85
C VAL A 255 -10.81 5.97 -17.34
N VAL A 256 -10.12 4.95 -16.79
CA VAL A 256 -9.98 4.75 -15.34
C VAL A 256 -8.50 4.76 -14.99
N LEU A 257 -8.09 5.71 -14.17
CA LEU A 257 -6.74 5.76 -13.63
C LEU A 257 -6.64 4.82 -12.42
N SER A 258 -5.74 3.87 -12.47
CA SER A 258 -5.38 2.92 -11.41
C SER A 258 -3.86 2.83 -11.25
N ALA A 259 -3.18 3.96 -11.50
CA ALA A 259 -1.71 4.07 -11.48
C ALA A 259 -1.12 4.27 -10.07
N GLY A 260 -1.97 4.19 -9.03
CA GLY A 260 -1.61 4.32 -7.63
C GLY A 260 -1.54 5.77 -7.15
N ALA A 261 -1.46 5.95 -5.83
CA ALA A 261 -1.58 7.25 -5.17
C ALA A 261 -0.50 8.28 -5.54
N ILE A 262 0.53 7.90 -6.29
CA ILE A 262 1.57 8.82 -6.76
C ILE A 262 1.37 9.18 -8.23
N HIS A 263 1.11 8.19 -9.08
CA HIS A 263 1.06 8.43 -10.53
C HIS A 263 -0.35 8.78 -11.02
N SER A 264 -1.43 8.35 -10.36
CA SER A 264 -2.79 8.79 -10.73
C SER A 264 -2.96 10.31 -10.62
N PRO A 265 -2.60 10.97 -9.49
CA PRO A 265 -2.64 12.43 -9.44
C PRO A 265 -1.65 13.08 -10.41
N ALA A 266 -0.48 12.50 -10.65
CA ALA A 266 0.49 13.05 -11.60
C ALA A 266 -0.07 13.04 -13.05
N ILE A 267 -0.75 11.96 -13.45
CA ILE A 267 -1.43 11.87 -14.75
C ILE A 267 -2.57 12.91 -14.82
N LEU A 268 -3.39 13.05 -13.76
CA LEU A 268 -4.45 14.08 -13.73
C LEU A 268 -3.87 15.49 -13.91
N MET A 269 -2.82 15.84 -13.18
CA MET A 269 -2.18 17.14 -13.28
C MET A 269 -1.62 17.40 -14.70
N ARG A 270 -0.90 16.42 -15.31
CA ARG A 270 -0.43 16.54 -16.70
C ARG A 270 -1.57 16.63 -17.72
N SER A 271 -2.75 16.15 -17.34
CA SER A 271 -3.98 16.25 -18.14
C SER A 271 -4.71 17.58 -17.97
N GLY A 272 -4.18 18.51 -17.17
CA GLY A 272 -4.80 19.80 -16.90
C GLY A 272 -5.86 19.77 -15.78
N ILE A 273 -5.85 18.75 -14.91
CA ILE A 273 -6.77 18.63 -13.77
C ILE A 273 -5.98 18.76 -12.47
N GLY A 274 -6.20 19.85 -11.74
CA GLY A 274 -5.47 20.19 -10.51
C GLY A 274 -5.67 21.64 -10.13
N ALA A 275 -4.89 22.15 -9.18
CA ALA A 275 -4.92 23.55 -8.79
C ALA A 275 -4.41 24.45 -9.95
N VAL A 276 -5.20 25.45 -10.33
CA VAL A 276 -4.89 26.35 -11.47
C VAL A 276 -3.50 26.94 -11.36
N ALA A 277 -3.11 27.41 -10.18
CA ALA A 277 -1.80 28.05 -9.97
C ALA A 277 -0.64 27.08 -10.21
N ASP A 278 -0.75 25.83 -9.73
CA ASP A 278 0.29 24.80 -9.87
C ASP A 278 0.44 24.39 -11.35
N LEU A 279 -0.67 24.21 -12.05
CA LEU A 279 -0.68 23.86 -13.47
C LEU A 279 -0.11 25.00 -14.34
N ALA A 280 -0.52 26.24 -14.07
CA ALA A 280 -0.04 27.41 -14.81
C ALA A 280 1.48 27.63 -14.65
N ALA A 281 2.02 27.38 -13.45
CA ALA A 281 3.46 27.45 -13.17
C ALA A 281 4.29 26.49 -14.04
N LEU A 282 3.68 25.38 -14.48
CA LEU A 282 4.30 24.37 -15.34
C LEU A 282 3.92 24.51 -16.83
N GLY A 283 3.17 25.56 -17.20
CA GLY A 283 2.70 25.77 -18.57
C GLY A 283 1.65 24.75 -19.03
N ILE A 284 0.96 24.09 -18.10
CA ILE A 284 -0.07 23.09 -18.40
C ILE A 284 -1.43 23.80 -18.55
N ALA A 285 -2.08 23.62 -19.70
CA ALA A 285 -3.41 24.16 -19.94
C ALA A 285 -4.45 23.53 -18.98
N VAL A 286 -5.25 24.35 -18.33
CA VAL A 286 -6.26 23.92 -17.36
C VAL A 286 -7.49 23.40 -18.07
N VAL A 287 -7.89 22.15 -17.78
CA VAL A 287 -9.16 21.53 -18.19
C VAL A 287 -10.19 21.66 -17.07
N ALA A 288 -9.80 21.38 -15.84
CA ALA A 288 -10.66 21.53 -14.67
C ALA A 288 -9.84 21.97 -13.43
N ASP A 289 -10.38 22.93 -12.68
CA ASP A 289 -9.83 23.34 -11.39
C ASP A 289 -10.29 22.35 -10.30
N VAL A 290 -9.38 21.48 -9.89
CA VAL A 290 -9.62 20.48 -8.83
C VAL A 290 -8.42 20.51 -7.86
N PRO A 291 -8.37 21.49 -6.94
CA PRO A 291 -7.22 21.71 -6.06
C PRO A 291 -6.87 20.53 -5.14
N ALA A 292 -7.81 19.62 -4.94
CA ALA A 292 -7.63 18.41 -4.14
C ALA A 292 -6.70 17.36 -4.78
N VAL A 293 -6.45 17.44 -6.10
CA VAL A 293 -5.55 16.50 -6.79
C VAL A 293 -4.12 16.69 -6.31
N GLY A 294 -3.52 15.59 -5.86
CA GLY A 294 -2.17 15.55 -5.28
C GLY A 294 -2.12 15.92 -3.79
N ARG A 295 -3.21 16.37 -3.19
CA ARG A 295 -3.28 16.76 -1.77
C ARG A 295 -3.81 15.64 -0.89
N GLY A 296 -3.44 15.69 0.41
CA GLY A 296 -3.95 14.74 1.39
C GLY A 296 -3.26 13.38 1.37
N PHE A 297 -2.04 13.31 0.85
CA PHE A 297 -1.21 12.10 0.90
C PHE A 297 -1.14 11.56 2.34
N MET A 298 -1.29 10.25 2.49
CA MET A 298 -1.15 9.51 3.73
C MET A 298 -0.16 8.36 3.55
N ASP A 299 0.64 8.09 4.58
CA ASP A 299 1.38 6.83 4.75
C ASP A 299 1.47 6.51 6.25
N HIS A 300 1.87 5.30 6.58
CA HIS A 300 1.98 4.82 7.95
C HIS A 300 3.42 4.98 8.45
N PRO A 301 3.70 5.86 9.43
CA PRO A 301 5.01 5.94 10.06
C PRO A 301 5.27 4.71 10.93
N ILE A 302 6.51 4.20 10.86
CA ILE A 302 7.01 3.14 11.72
C ILE A 302 8.31 3.59 12.41
N LEU A 303 8.41 3.30 13.71
CA LEU A 303 9.64 3.42 14.48
C LEU A 303 10.11 2.03 14.91
N ARG A 304 11.42 1.82 14.94
CA ARG A 304 11.97 0.48 15.10
C ARG A 304 12.92 0.38 16.27
N ALA A 305 12.76 -0.68 17.06
CA ALA A 305 13.81 -1.25 17.88
C ALA A 305 14.66 -2.16 16.98
N THR A 306 15.88 -1.76 16.67
CA THR A 306 16.83 -2.54 15.87
C THR A 306 17.58 -3.51 16.78
N LEU A 307 17.51 -4.79 16.45
CA LEU A 307 18.01 -5.91 17.24
C LEU A 307 19.34 -6.41 16.65
N ALA A 308 20.44 -6.34 17.40
CA ALA A 308 21.66 -7.05 17.08
C ALA A 308 21.49 -8.52 17.50
N LEU A 309 21.12 -9.38 16.55
CA LEU A 309 20.76 -10.77 16.84
C LEU A 309 22.01 -11.62 17.17
N ARG A 310 21.85 -12.53 18.12
CA ARG A 310 22.80 -13.61 18.32
C ARG A 310 22.86 -14.50 17.08
N PRO A 311 23.99 -15.16 16.77
CA PRO A 311 24.13 -15.99 15.56
C PRO A 311 23.05 -17.08 15.42
N GLU A 312 22.64 -17.69 16.52
CA GLU A 312 21.62 -18.73 16.56
C GLU A 312 20.19 -18.20 16.31
N ALA A 313 19.97 -16.91 16.52
CA ALA A 313 18.69 -16.24 16.28
C ALA A 313 18.61 -15.57 14.90
N ALA A 314 19.71 -15.47 14.18
CA ALA A 314 19.77 -14.90 12.85
C ALA A 314 19.03 -15.76 11.82
N ALA A 315 18.40 -15.13 10.81
CA ALA A 315 17.78 -15.85 9.70
C ALA A 315 18.86 -16.62 8.92
N GLN A 316 18.65 -17.93 8.76
CA GLN A 316 19.63 -18.84 8.17
C GLN A 316 19.51 -18.97 6.64
N SER A 317 18.41 -18.47 6.06
CA SER A 317 18.16 -18.53 4.62
C SER A 317 17.70 -17.16 4.10
N PRO A 318 18.13 -16.74 2.90
CA PRO A 318 17.59 -15.55 2.25
C PRO A 318 16.10 -15.68 1.89
N ASP A 319 15.60 -16.91 1.75
CA ASP A 319 14.18 -17.19 1.48
C ASP A 319 13.35 -17.30 2.76
N ALA A 320 13.99 -17.27 3.95
CA ALA A 320 13.26 -17.23 5.21
C ALA A 320 12.34 -15.99 5.23
N ARG A 321 11.09 -16.20 5.61
CA ARG A 321 10.14 -15.10 5.65
C ARG A 321 10.57 -14.05 6.68
N HIS A 322 10.56 -12.79 6.26
CA HIS A 322 11.05 -11.68 7.08
C HIS A 322 10.11 -11.30 8.23
N THR A 323 8.80 -11.62 8.15
CA THR A 323 7.80 -11.29 9.18
C THR A 323 6.65 -12.30 9.18
N ASN A 324 6.25 -12.77 10.36
CA ASN A 324 5.07 -13.61 10.56
C ASN A 324 4.22 -13.16 11.75
N CYS A 325 4.76 -12.34 12.64
CA CYS A 325 4.07 -11.93 13.87
C CYS A 325 3.75 -10.44 13.86
N CYS A 326 2.53 -10.11 14.22
CA CYS A 326 2.12 -8.76 14.53
C CYS A 326 1.28 -8.70 15.81
N VAL A 327 1.18 -7.50 16.36
CA VAL A 327 0.32 -7.18 17.51
C VAL A 327 -0.47 -5.94 17.14
N THR A 328 -1.78 -6.07 16.90
CA THR A 328 -2.66 -4.93 16.68
C THR A 328 -3.31 -4.49 17.99
N TYR A 329 -3.43 -3.20 18.20
CA TYR A 329 -4.08 -2.65 19.39
C TYR A 329 -4.62 -1.24 19.14
N SER A 330 -5.56 -0.81 19.96
CA SER A 330 -6.05 0.55 19.99
C SER A 330 -5.27 1.37 21.01
N SER A 331 -4.74 2.53 20.60
CA SER A 331 -4.03 3.42 21.53
C SER A 331 -4.94 3.98 22.62
N GLY A 332 -6.20 4.25 22.26
CA GLY A 332 -7.17 4.95 23.11
C GLY A 332 -6.84 6.44 23.31
N LEU A 333 -5.93 7.00 22.49
CA LEU A 333 -5.40 8.35 22.62
C LEU A 333 -5.74 9.22 21.41
N ALA A 334 -5.81 10.53 21.63
CA ALA A 334 -5.76 11.57 20.59
C ALA A 334 -6.69 11.34 19.38
N GLY A 335 -7.87 10.76 19.61
CA GLY A 335 -8.86 10.49 18.58
C GLY A 335 -8.52 9.34 17.63
N GLY A 336 -7.52 8.52 17.95
CA GLY A 336 -7.23 7.27 17.25
C GLY A 336 -8.41 6.31 17.33
N GLY A 337 -8.66 5.60 16.23
CA GLY A 337 -9.76 4.65 16.15
C GLY A 337 -9.38 3.24 16.61
N GLU A 338 -10.27 2.29 16.36
CA GLU A 338 -10.02 0.88 16.62
C GLU A 338 -8.82 0.39 15.79
N ARG A 339 -7.88 -0.31 16.42
CA ARG A 339 -6.65 -0.86 15.79
C ARG A 339 -5.81 0.21 15.07
N ASP A 340 -5.71 1.39 15.66
CA ASP A 340 -4.91 2.49 15.12
C ASP A 340 -3.40 2.27 15.21
N MET A 341 -2.95 1.23 15.94
CA MET A 341 -1.55 0.91 16.18
C MET A 341 -1.24 -0.56 15.91
N ILE A 342 0.00 -0.83 15.46
CA ILE A 342 0.50 -2.19 15.25
C ILE A 342 1.97 -2.30 15.64
N MET A 343 2.35 -3.43 16.28
CA MET A 343 3.76 -3.84 16.39
C MET A 343 4.05 -4.97 15.40
N ILE A 344 5.24 -4.96 14.80
CA ILE A 344 5.63 -5.87 13.71
C ILE A 344 7.00 -6.46 14.01
N GLY A 345 7.11 -7.79 14.00
CA GLY A 345 8.39 -8.48 14.08
C GLY A 345 9.07 -8.57 12.70
N PHE A 346 10.36 -8.29 12.64
CA PHE A 346 11.19 -8.47 11.44
C PHE A 346 12.36 -9.39 11.78
N ASN A 347 12.36 -10.60 11.24
CA ASN A 347 13.38 -11.62 11.52
C ASN A 347 14.76 -11.26 10.93
N HIS A 348 14.79 -10.39 9.94
CA HIS A 348 16.03 -9.87 9.36
C HIS A 348 15.80 -8.51 8.71
N ARG A 349 16.87 -7.71 8.72
CA ARG A 349 16.97 -6.41 8.05
C ARG A 349 18.19 -6.44 7.13
N GLY A 350 17.92 -6.24 5.85
CA GLY A 350 18.97 -6.32 4.84
C GLY A 350 19.55 -7.73 4.70
N LEU A 351 20.12 -8.00 3.56
CA LEU A 351 20.87 -9.24 3.30
C LEU A 351 22.24 -8.87 2.78
N ALA A 352 23.26 -9.34 3.49
CA ALA A 352 24.54 -9.54 2.85
C ALA A 352 24.39 -10.79 1.96
N GLU A 353 24.72 -10.70 0.68
CA GLU A 353 24.74 -11.87 -0.21
C GLU A 353 25.44 -13.03 0.51
N HIS A 354 24.73 -14.16 0.64
CA HIS A 354 25.24 -15.43 1.20
C HIS A 354 25.64 -15.45 2.69
N ARG A 355 25.18 -14.49 3.52
CA ARG A 355 25.43 -14.53 4.98
C ARG A 355 24.13 -14.45 5.77
N PRO A 356 24.02 -15.15 6.93
CA PRO A 356 22.93 -14.96 7.86
C PRO A 356 22.78 -13.47 8.23
N SER A 357 21.56 -12.97 8.29
CA SER A 357 21.33 -11.60 8.74
C SER A 357 21.50 -11.51 10.24
N ALA A 358 22.52 -10.79 10.70
CA ALA A 358 22.77 -10.53 12.11
C ALA A 358 21.87 -9.44 12.70
N GLN A 359 20.92 -8.90 11.94
CA GLN A 359 20.01 -7.85 12.39
C GLN A 359 18.56 -8.25 12.18
N GLY A 360 17.75 -8.05 13.22
CA GLY A 360 16.30 -8.04 13.18
C GLY A 360 15.74 -6.70 13.64
N ALA A 361 14.44 -6.60 13.77
CA ALA A 361 13.78 -5.46 14.38
C ALA A 361 12.41 -5.83 14.94
N ILE A 362 11.93 -5.05 15.89
CA ILE A 362 10.50 -4.95 16.22
C ILE A 362 10.12 -3.50 16.01
N GLY A 363 9.14 -3.25 15.15
CA GLY A 363 8.64 -1.91 14.85
C GLY A 363 7.31 -1.65 15.52
N VAL A 364 7.03 -0.39 15.86
CA VAL A 364 5.69 0.10 16.17
C VAL A 364 5.27 1.09 15.11
N ALA A 365 4.09 0.91 14.53
CA ALA A 365 3.56 1.74 13.46
C ALA A 365 2.17 2.29 13.79
N LEU A 366 1.91 3.48 13.28
CA LEU A 366 0.62 4.13 13.34
C LEU A 366 -0.19 3.79 12.08
N TYR A 367 -1.35 3.15 12.28
CA TYR A 367 -2.25 2.71 11.19
C TYR A 367 -3.50 3.59 11.02
N ASP A 368 -3.55 4.73 11.70
CA ASP A 368 -4.60 5.75 11.55
C ASP A 368 -3.94 7.14 11.60
N ALA A 369 -3.21 7.49 10.54
CA ALA A 369 -2.45 8.72 10.48
C ALA A 369 -3.35 9.94 10.22
N PHE A 370 -3.17 11.01 11.00
CA PHE A 370 -3.80 12.33 10.78
C PHE A 370 -2.91 13.29 10.00
N SER A 371 -1.60 13.08 9.99
CA SER A 371 -0.64 13.84 9.19
C SER A 371 -0.95 13.71 7.71
N ARG A 372 -0.80 14.81 6.97
CA ARG A 372 -1.10 14.86 5.54
C ARG A 372 0.05 15.46 4.75
N GLY A 373 0.37 14.80 3.66
CA GLY A 373 1.36 15.19 2.70
C GLY A 373 0.77 15.55 1.34
N GLU A 374 1.61 15.55 0.33
CA GLU A 374 1.23 15.89 -1.04
C GLU A 374 2.10 15.22 -2.09
N VAL A 375 1.55 15.13 -3.30
CA VAL A 375 2.26 14.80 -4.54
C VAL A 375 2.18 15.99 -5.46
N ARG A 376 3.32 16.48 -5.97
CA ARG A 376 3.40 17.62 -6.88
C ARG A 376 4.22 17.29 -8.12
N LEU A 377 3.84 17.83 -9.27
CA LEU A 377 4.70 17.77 -10.46
C LEU A 377 5.89 18.73 -10.33
N VAL A 378 7.01 18.35 -10.91
CA VAL A 378 8.19 19.20 -11.11
C VAL A 378 8.22 19.79 -12.53
N SER A 379 7.57 19.11 -13.49
CA SER A 379 7.44 19.54 -14.88
C SER A 379 6.28 18.82 -15.57
N ALA A 380 5.95 19.19 -16.78
CA ALA A 380 5.01 18.48 -17.64
C ALA A 380 5.60 17.22 -18.29
N ASP A 381 6.90 16.95 -18.12
CA ASP A 381 7.58 15.79 -18.67
C ASP A 381 7.18 14.53 -17.89
N PRO A 382 6.60 13.49 -18.54
CA PRO A 382 6.21 12.24 -17.89
C PRO A 382 7.40 11.40 -17.37
N ASP A 383 8.63 11.68 -17.82
CA ASP A 383 9.83 11.01 -17.29
C ASP A 383 10.34 11.62 -15.98
N ALA A 384 9.90 12.83 -15.66
CA ALA A 384 10.21 13.45 -14.38
C ALA A 384 9.33 12.88 -13.27
N ASN A 385 9.93 12.23 -12.28
CA ASN A 385 9.19 11.77 -11.10
C ASN A 385 8.56 12.96 -10.36
N PRO A 386 7.34 12.82 -9.85
CA PRO A 386 6.75 13.83 -8.98
C PRO A 386 7.51 13.94 -7.66
N ILE A 387 7.43 15.09 -7.01
CA ILE A 387 7.83 15.26 -5.62
C ILE A 387 6.77 14.61 -4.73
N VAL A 388 7.23 13.80 -3.77
CA VAL A 388 6.38 13.19 -2.74
C VAL A 388 6.83 13.71 -1.38
N GLU A 389 5.95 14.44 -0.71
CA GLU A 389 6.13 14.91 0.66
C GLU A 389 5.12 14.20 1.54
N GLU A 390 5.59 13.35 2.47
CA GLU A 390 4.68 12.54 3.31
C GLU A 390 4.20 13.32 4.53
N ASN A 391 5.04 14.23 5.07
CA ASN A 391 4.80 15.00 6.30
C ASN A 391 4.40 14.11 7.50
N MET A 392 4.93 12.89 7.58
CA MET A 392 4.62 11.97 8.68
C MET A 392 4.95 12.60 10.04
N LEU A 393 4.11 12.33 11.03
CA LEU A 393 4.24 12.84 12.40
C LEU A 393 4.18 14.38 12.51
N ASP A 394 3.66 15.08 11.50
CA ASP A 394 3.48 16.52 11.57
C ASP A 394 2.27 16.91 12.46
N ASP A 395 1.23 16.09 12.50
CA ASP A 395 0.10 16.24 13.41
C ASP A 395 0.47 15.81 14.84
N ALA A 396 0.13 16.64 15.82
CA ALA A 396 0.43 16.39 17.22
C ALA A 396 -0.22 15.10 17.77
N ARG A 397 -1.41 14.76 17.24
CA ARG A 397 -2.13 13.52 17.60
C ARG A 397 -1.37 12.27 17.18
N ASP A 398 -0.68 12.31 16.05
CA ASP A 398 0.16 11.21 15.59
C ASP A 398 1.39 11.05 16.49
N ARG A 399 2.03 12.18 16.88
CA ARG A 399 3.17 12.14 17.80
C ARG A 399 2.79 11.60 19.17
N GLU A 400 1.65 12.03 19.72
CA GLU A 400 1.18 11.54 21.02
C GLU A 400 1.01 10.02 21.04
N ARG A 401 0.31 9.46 20.05
CA ARG A 401 0.10 8.02 19.92
C ARG A 401 1.40 7.27 19.64
N MET A 402 2.28 7.86 18.84
CA MET A 402 3.56 7.23 18.52
C MET A 402 4.52 7.23 19.73
N ARG A 403 4.53 8.29 20.60
CA ARG A 403 5.26 8.28 21.86
C ARG A 403 4.78 7.15 22.78
N ASP A 404 3.48 6.99 22.94
CA ASP A 404 2.89 5.86 23.69
C ASP A 404 3.33 4.53 23.07
N GLY A 405 3.26 4.41 21.74
CA GLY A 405 3.71 3.22 21.01
C GLY A 405 5.18 2.87 21.26
N VAL A 406 6.08 3.87 21.25
CA VAL A 406 7.51 3.68 21.56
C VAL A 406 7.70 3.20 23.01
N ARG A 407 6.97 3.77 23.97
CA ARG A 407 7.05 3.37 25.38
C ARG A 407 6.50 1.96 25.62
N ARG A 408 5.41 1.58 24.94
CA ARG A 408 4.92 0.18 24.95
C ARG A 408 5.93 -0.77 24.33
N LEU A 409 6.54 -0.37 23.21
CA LEU A 409 7.57 -1.18 22.55
C LEU A 409 8.81 -1.35 23.45
N ALA A 410 9.17 -0.35 24.26
CA ALA A 410 10.25 -0.49 25.25
C ALA A 410 9.98 -1.62 26.25
N ALA A 411 8.74 -1.75 26.75
CA ALA A 411 8.36 -2.86 27.63
C ALA A 411 8.48 -4.22 26.90
N ILE A 412 8.06 -4.30 25.63
CA ILE A 412 8.17 -5.52 24.81
C ILE A 412 9.64 -5.91 24.60
N VAL A 413 10.51 -4.96 24.24
CA VAL A 413 11.92 -5.31 23.91
C VAL A 413 12.76 -5.58 25.17
N SER A 414 12.35 -5.10 26.33
CA SER A 414 12.96 -5.43 27.62
C SER A 414 12.59 -6.83 28.13
N HIS A 415 11.59 -7.49 27.51
CA HIS A 415 11.16 -8.82 27.93
C HIS A 415 12.27 -9.86 27.70
N PRO A 416 12.45 -10.85 28.62
CA PRO A 416 13.53 -11.85 28.54
C PRO A 416 13.59 -12.60 27.21
N ALA A 417 12.45 -12.88 26.56
CA ALA A 417 12.41 -13.54 25.27
C ALA A 417 13.09 -12.73 24.16
N VAL A 418 12.99 -11.39 24.19
CA VAL A 418 13.64 -10.50 23.22
C VAL A 418 15.10 -10.24 23.61
N ALA A 419 15.36 -9.89 24.86
CA ALA A 419 16.73 -9.69 25.38
C ALA A 419 17.60 -10.95 25.22
N GLY A 420 17.02 -12.14 25.31
CA GLY A 420 17.72 -13.42 25.12
C GLY A 420 18.24 -13.63 23.69
N ILE A 421 17.58 -13.09 22.68
CA ILE A 421 18.00 -13.23 21.27
C ILE A 421 18.82 -12.03 20.76
N ALA A 422 18.78 -10.88 21.44
CA ALA A 422 19.44 -9.65 21.01
C ALA A 422 20.08 -8.91 22.22
N PRO A 423 21.40 -9.01 22.42
CA PRO A 423 22.07 -8.36 23.54
C PRO A 423 22.17 -6.84 23.41
N HIS A 424 21.99 -6.30 22.20
CA HIS A 424 22.00 -4.86 21.94
C HIS A 424 20.77 -4.48 21.14
N ILE A 425 20.01 -3.50 21.65
CA ILE A 425 18.79 -3.00 21.03
C ILE A 425 18.89 -1.49 20.94
N THR A 426 18.80 -0.95 19.70
CA THR A 426 18.92 0.48 19.45
C THR A 426 17.64 1.06 18.87
N PHE A 427 17.42 2.35 19.08
CA PHE A 427 16.33 3.10 18.45
C PHE A 427 16.73 3.42 17.00
N GLY A 428 15.96 2.98 16.04
CA GLY A 428 16.25 3.18 14.63
C GLY A 428 17.63 2.70 14.23
N ASP A 429 18.30 3.49 13.42
CA ASP A 429 19.68 3.27 12.95
C ASP A 429 20.69 4.19 13.64
N GLY A 430 20.22 5.11 14.50
CA GLY A 430 21.03 6.15 15.16
C GLY A 430 21.90 5.68 16.32
N GLY A 431 21.82 4.40 16.73
CA GLY A 431 22.71 3.81 17.73
C GLY A 431 22.40 4.10 19.20
N MET A 432 21.40 4.97 19.52
CA MET A 432 20.96 5.19 20.89
C MET A 432 20.28 3.92 21.43
N ALA A 433 20.57 3.51 22.66
CA ALA A 433 19.89 2.38 23.30
C ALA A 433 18.37 2.65 23.37
N PHE A 434 17.53 1.65 23.00
CA PHE A 434 16.09 1.84 22.87
C PHE A 434 15.42 2.31 24.17
N GLU A 435 15.83 1.75 25.31
CA GLU A 435 15.31 2.17 26.63
C GLU A 435 15.62 3.64 26.94
N LYS A 436 16.82 4.10 26.57
CA LYS A 436 17.19 5.52 26.76
C LYS A 436 16.33 6.43 25.89
N ALA A 437 16.10 6.05 24.64
CA ALA A 437 15.24 6.80 23.73
C ALA A 437 13.80 6.89 24.26
N ALA A 438 13.24 5.77 24.71
CA ALA A 438 11.86 5.71 25.24
C ALA A 438 11.68 6.52 26.54
N ALA A 439 12.75 6.74 27.30
CA ALA A 439 12.77 7.51 28.55
C ALA A 439 13.01 9.02 28.35
N LEU A 440 13.24 9.48 27.10
CA LEU A 440 13.41 10.91 26.81
C LEU A 440 12.15 11.72 27.15
N PRO A 441 12.28 13.02 27.50
CA PRO A 441 11.19 13.96 27.51
C PRO A 441 10.46 14.00 26.17
N ASP A 442 9.18 14.37 26.17
CA ASP A 442 8.32 14.28 24.98
C ASP A 442 8.86 15.05 23.77
N ASP A 443 9.41 16.24 23.97
CA ASP A 443 9.97 17.08 22.93
C ASP A 443 11.27 16.51 22.32
N GLU A 444 12.13 15.93 23.16
CA GLU A 444 13.34 15.25 22.69
C GLU A 444 12.99 13.94 21.94
N LEU A 445 12.01 13.18 22.45
CA LEU A 445 11.51 11.99 21.79
C LEU A 445 10.86 12.33 20.45
N ASP A 446 10.06 13.42 20.37
CA ASP A 446 9.46 13.89 19.12
C ASP A 446 10.55 14.21 18.07
N ALA A 447 11.61 14.90 18.48
CA ALA A 447 12.73 15.22 17.58
C ALA A 447 13.41 13.95 17.05
N LEU A 448 13.63 12.96 17.93
CA LEU A 448 14.21 11.67 17.56
C LEU A 448 13.27 10.86 16.65
N MET A 449 11.97 10.83 16.95
CA MET A 449 10.96 10.16 16.10
C MET A 449 10.91 10.76 14.70
N LEU A 450 10.93 12.10 14.57
CA LEU A 450 10.97 12.76 13.26
C LEU A 450 12.24 12.44 12.47
N ALA A 451 13.37 12.27 13.14
CA ALA A 451 14.64 11.93 12.48
C ALA A 451 14.70 10.46 12.01
N GLU A 452 14.09 9.53 12.77
CA GLU A 452 14.22 8.08 12.56
C GLU A 452 12.98 7.39 11.96
N ALA A 453 11.87 8.12 11.77
CA ALA A 453 10.66 7.54 11.20
C ALA A 453 10.88 6.99 9.79
N TRP A 454 10.35 5.78 9.56
CA TRP A 454 10.25 5.18 8.24
C TRP A 454 8.79 5.10 7.83
N ASP A 455 8.56 5.07 6.53
CA ASP A 455 7.28 4.70 5.93
C ASP A 455 7.18 3.17 5.78
N ILE A 456 5.97 2.65 5.69
CA ILE A 456 5.74 1.25 5.33
C ILE A 456 5.07 1.09 3.96
N GLN A 457 5.27 2.08 3.10
CA GLN A 457 4.92 2.05 1.67
C GLN A 457 3.42 2.02 1.40
N HIS A 458 2.63 2.72 2.20
CA HIS A 458 1.17 2.72 2.15
C HIS A 458 0.58 4.04 1.62
N ALA A 459 1.16 4.59 0.54
CA ALA A 459 0.68 5.81 -0.11
C ALA A 459 -0.82 5.75 -0.45
N ALA A 460 -1.59 6.73 0.02
CA ALA A 460 -3.03 6.84 -0.19
C ALA A 460 -3.51 8.29 -0.20
N GLY A 461 -4.77 8.53 -0.58
CA GLY A 461 -5.51 9.77 -0.30
C GLY A 461 -5.30 10.94 -1.25
N THR A 462 -4.45 10.85 -2.25
CA THR A 462 -4.03 11.94 -3.15
C THR A 462 -5.05 12.37 -4.21
N CYS A 463 -6.14 11.65 -4.34
CA CYS A 463 -7.33 11.96 -5.16
C CYS A 463 -8.57 11.58 -4.39
N ARG A 464 -8.65 11.94 -3.09
CA ARG A 464 -9.63 11.40 -2.18
C ARG A 464 -11.08 11.58 -2.68
N MET A 465 -11.92 10.59 -2.41
CA MET A 465 -13.35 10.71 -2.64
C MET A 465 -14.03 11.49 -1.52
N GLY A 466 -15.19 12.06 -1.83
CA GLY A 466 -15.97 12.80 -0.85
C GLY A 466 -17.35 13.18 -1.37
N ALA A 467 -18.17 13.76 -0.48
CA ALA A 467 -19.49 14.27 -0.79
C ALA A 467 -19.46 15.36 -1.88
N ALA A 468 -20.59 15.64 -2.50
CA ALA A 468 -20.69 16.58 -3.62
C ALA A 468 -20.22 18.01 -3.27
N ASP A 469 -20.40 18.41 -2.03
CA ASP A 469 -20.05 19.72 -1.46
C ASP A 469 -18.69 19.74 -0.75
N ASP A 470 -17.94 18.61 -0.76
CA ASP A 470 -16.62 18.57 -0.16
C ASP A 470 -15.55 19.15 -1.11
N PRO A 471 -15.01 20.38 -0.84
CA PRO A 471 -14.05 21.04 -1.70
C PRO A 471 -12.68 20.36 -1.70
N LEU A 472 -12.41 19.46 -0.73
CA LEU A 472 -11.18 18.73 -0.59
C LEU A 472 -11.23 17.37 -1.29
N SER A 473 -12.28 17.04 -2.03
CA SER A 473 -12.38 15.79 -2.78
C SER A 473 -12.08 15.96 -4.26
N ALA A 474 -11.33 15.03 -4.83
CA ALA A 474 -11.00 14.99 -6.25
C ALA A 474 -11.98 14.14 -7.06
N VAL A 475 -12.59 13.14 -6.42
CA VAL A 475 -13.59 12.26 -7.04
C VAL A 475 -14.86 12.17 -6.19
N ASP A 476 -15.96 11.83 -6.83
CA ASP A 476 -17.23 11.52 -6.16
C ASP A 476 -17.23 10.06 -5.64
N PRO A 477 -18.25 9.64 -4.87
CA PRO A 477 -18.36 8.25 -4.39
C PRO A 477 -18.49 7.21 -5.52
N ASP A 478 -18.86 7.61 -6.74
CA ASP A 478 -18.84 6.77 -7.94
C ASP A 478 -17.47 6.77 -8.64
N LEU A 479 -16.45 7.35 -7.99
CA LEU A 479 -15.08 7.43 -8.47
C LEU A 479 -14.85 8.36 -9.67
N LYS A 480 -15.87 9.11 -10.09
CA LYS A 480 -15.78 10.06 -11.21
C LYS A 480 -14.97 11.29 -10.80
N VAL A 481 -14.04 11.69 -11.65
CA VAL A 481 -13.22 12.88 -11.42
C VAL A 481 -14.09 14.14 -11.56
N ARG A 482 -13.98 15.04 -10.59
CA ARG A 482 -14.77 16.26 -10.56
C ARG A 482 -14.44 17.18 -11.74
N GLY A 483 -15.47 17.86 -12.24
CA GLY A 483 -15.34 18.86 -13.30
C GLY A 483 -15.15 18.33 -14.71
N VAL A 484 -15.09 17.00 -14.90
CA VAL A 484 -14.96 16.34 -16.22
C VAL A 484 -15.87 15.12 -16.34
N ALA A 485 -16.06 14.64 -17.56
CA ALA A 485 -16.84 13.43 -17.87
C ALA A 485 -15.93 12.33 -18.47
N GLY A 486 -16.33 11.07 -18.34
CA GLY A 486 -15.64 9.93 -18.94
C GLY A 486 -14.29 9.57 -18.28
N LEU A 487 -14.04 10.06 -17.05
CA LEU A 487 -12.81 9.82 -16.31
C LEU A 487 -13.09 9.43 -14.85
N ARG A 488 -12.40 8.36 -14.39
CA ARG A 488 -12.44 7.92 -12.99
C ARG A 488 -11.03 7.70 -12.44
N VAL A 489 -10.93 7.64 -11.10
CA VAL A 489 -9.77 7.12 -10.37
C VAL A 489 -10.23 5.93 -9.53
N ALA A 490 -9.52 4.81 -9.61
CA ALA A 490 -9.85 3.58 -8.89
C ALA A 490 -8.56 2.90 -8.38
N ASP A 491 -7.97 3.45 -7.33
CA ASP A 491 -6.82 2.92 -6.59
C ASP A 491 -6.73 3.56 -5.19
N ALA A 492 -5.60 3.39 -4.49
CA ALA A 492 -5.41 3.95 -3.16
C ALA A 492 -5.54 5.49 -3.09
N ALA A 493 -5.41 6.21 -4.20
CA ALA A 493 -5.54 7.66 -4.24
C ALA A 493 -6.92 8.15 -3.76
N ILE A 494 -7.97 7.32 -3.91
CA ILE A 494 -9.34 7.73 -3.58
C ILE A 494 -9.68 7.69 -2.09
N MET A 495 -8.86 7.05 -1.26
CA MET A 495 -9.14 6.84 0.16
C MET A 495 -9.31 8.19 0.88
N PRO A 496 -10.48 8.46 1.52
CA PRO A 496 -10.68 9.72 2.24
C PRO A 496 -9.97 9.77 3.58
N THR A 497 -9.84 8.61 4.24
CA THR A 497 -9.04 8.37 5.44
C THR A 497 -8.35 7.02 5.32
N ASP A 498 -7.48 6.73 6.27
CA ASP A 498 -6.81 5.45 6.37
C ASP A 498 -7.81 4.30 6.57
N CYS A 499 -7.47 3.12 6.05
CA CYS A 499 -8.25 1.90 6.27
C CYS A 499 -7.75 1.07 7.47
N ARG A 500 -6.70 1.52 8.14
CA ARG A 500 -6.04 0.90 9.31
C ARG A 500 -5.54 -0.51 9.04
N ALA A 501 -5.00 -0.71 7.84
CA ALA A 501 -4.46 -1.98 7.36
C ALA A 501 -3.38 -1.76 6.30
N ASN A 502 -2.62 -2.80 5.97
CA ASN A 502 -1.83 -2.81 4.74
C ASN A 502 -2.75 -2.64 3.53
N LEU A 503 -2.42 -1.74 2.61
CA LEU A 503 -3.37 -1.25 1.60
C LEU A 503 -3.70 -2.24 0.49
N HIS A 504 -2.94 -3.34 0.32
CA HIS A 504 -3.09 -4.23 -0.84
C HIS A 504 -4.52 -4.74 -1.01
N PHE A 505 -5.09 -5.34 0.02
CA PHE A 505 -6.46 -5.89 -0.05
C PHE A 505 -7.52 -4.81 -0.23
N THR A 506 -7.37 -3.67 0.43
CA THR A 506 -8.27 -2.52 0.22
C THR A 506 -8.17 -1.99 -1.22
N CYS A 507 -6.98 -1.97 -1.83
CA CYS A 507 -6.83 -1.60 -3.24
C CYS A 507 -7.52 -2.59 -4.18
N VAL A 508 -7.41 -3.90 -3.91
CA VAL A 508 -8.13 -4.92 -4.69
C VAL A 508 -9.63 -4.74 -4.54
N MET A 509 -10.12 -4.52 -3.31
CA MET A 509 -11.53 -4.23 -3.02
C MET A 509 -12.02 -2.98 -3.77
N ILE A 510 -11.21 -1.91 -3.85
CA ILE A 510 -11.52 -0.72 -4.65
C ILE A 510 -11.69 -1.08 -6.13
N GLY A 511 -10.83 -1.95 -6.68
CA GLY A 511 -10.96 -2.44 -8.05
C GLY A 511 -12.25 -3.24 -8.30
N GLU A 512 -12.60 -4.13 -7.38
CA GLU A 512 -13.87 -4.89 -7.41
C GLU A 512 -15.09 -3.96 -7.31
N MET A 513 -15.06 -2.99 -6.38
CA MET A 513 -16.13 -2.01 -6.23
C MET A 513 -16.28 -1.14 -7.49
N ALA A 514 -15.17 -0.69 -8.07
CA ALA A 514 -15.19 0.08 -9.32
C ALA A 514 -15.83 -0.71 -10.45
N ALA A 515 -15.48 -1.99 -10.60
CA ALA A 515 -16.10 -2.86 -11.59
C ALA A 515 -17.60 -3.03 -11.36
N ARG A 516 -18.03 -3.22 -10.10
CA ARG A 516 -19.44 -3.34 -9.73
C ARG A 516 -20.21 -2.07 -10.10
N ARG A 517 -19.68 -0.88 -9.77
CA ARG A 517 -20.32 0.43 -10.07
C ARG A 517 -20.37 0.74 -11.56
N MET A 518 -19.42 0.24 -12.35
CA MET A 518 -19.37 0.44 -13.80
C MET A 518 -20.21 -0.56 -14.60
N ARG A 519 -20.73 -1.61 -13.96
CA ARG A 519 -21.68 -2.55 -14.58
C ARG A 519 -23.14 -2.06 -14.52
N GLY A 520 -23.43 -1.10 -13.67
CA GLY A 520 -24.74 -0.51 -13.45
C GLY A 520 -25.38 -1.13 -12.27
#